data_9f113dba1b5d51877839597816bada5a
#
_entry.id   9f113dba1b5d51877839597816bada5a
#
_cell.length_a   1.000
_cell.length_b   1.000
_cell.length_c   1.000
_cell.angle_alpha   90.00
_cell.angle_beta   90.00
_cell.angle_gamma   90.00
#
_symmetry.space_group_name_H-M   'P 1'
#
loop_
_entity.id
_entity.type
_entity.pdbx_description
1 polymer ?
#
loop_
_entity_poly.entity_id
_entity_poly.type
_entity_poly.pdbx_seq_one_letter_code
_entity_poly.pdbx_strand_id
1 'polypeptide(L)'
;GSRLIDRTHHRSFVPRINAWGKLVLKTRYVLPPVFAILLVLGFCFSNQCPYVYGESNLHTYTKNESQIAQEKVNATFGPVNTLAVLVPAGDYGKEGQLLRELEDMPEVESVLGLANVEAMDDYVLTDKLTPRQFAEMTDLDIEAARLLYSAYAVDQENYGKLVGGIDQYSVPLMDMFLFVYDQMQEGYVTLDEEMTADIEDLHTQLVDAQKQLKGEHYSRMVLELALPEESQETFDFLDTLHQTAEKYYPEGVLLVGNSTSDRDLSESFVQDNVLISILTVVFVILVLVFTFQSAGLPVLLILVIQGSVWINFSFPYLMDSDLFFLSYLIVSSIQMGANIDYAIVITNRYTDLKKQMPLHEAVVEALNQAFPTIVT
;
A
#
# COMPACT_ATOMS: atom_id res chain seq x y z
N GLY A 1 -47.82 10.37 -36.52
CA GLY A 1 -46.52 10.98 -36.15
C GLY A 1 -45.48 11.01 -37.28
N SER A 2 -45.59 10.21 -38.38
CA SER A 2 -44.54 10.13 -39.39
C SER A 2 -44.53 11.30 -40.40
N ARG A 3 -45.69 11.94 -40.69
CA ARG A 3 -45.80 13.03 -41.69
C ARG A 3 -45.16 14.37 -41.25
N LEU A 4 -44.90 14.59 -39.98
CA LEU A 4 -44.19 15.77 -39.47
C LEU A 4 -42.67 15.62 -39.53
N ILE A 5 -42.16 14.39 -39.42
CA ILE A 5 -40.73 14.08 -39.46
C ILE A 5 -40.22 14.19 -40.91
N ASP A 6 -41.03 13.80 -41.93
CA ASP A 6 -40.67 13.90 -43.32
C ASP A 6 -40.59 15.35 -43.88
N ARG A 7 -41.11 16.32 -43.17
CA ARG A 7 -41.07 17.76 -43.56
C ARG A 7 -39.90 18.55 -42.94
N THR A 8 -39.22 18.01 -41.98
CA THR A 8 -38.02 18.65 -41.41
C THR A 8 -36.80 18.09 -42.08
N HIS A 9 -36.32 18.71 -43.13
CA HIS A 9 -34.95 18.51 -43.62
C HIS A 9 -33.98 18.97 -42.52
N HIS A 10 -33.61 18.07 -41.60
CA HIS A 10 -32.50 18.32 -40.70
C HIS A 10 -31.22 18.39 -41.53
N ARG A 11 -30.74 19.58 -41.79
CA ARG A 11 -29.35 19.78 -42.22
C ARG A 11 -28.49 19.27 -41.04
N SER A 12 -27.68 18.25 -41.32
CA SER A 12 -26.71 17.80 -40.31
C SER A 12 -25.84 18.98 -39.90
N PHE A 13 -25.83 19.30 -38.62
CA PHE A 13 -25.02 20.38 -38.04
C PHE A 13 -23.50 20.08 -38.22
N VAL A 14 -23.14 18.80 -38.40
CA VAL A 14 -21.78 18.32 -38.56
C VAL A 14 -21.36 18.31 -40.04
N PRO A 15 -20.29 19.02 -40.43
CA PRO A 15 -19.83 19.11 -41.80
C PRO A 15 -19.31 17.72 -42.30
N ARG A 16 -19.43 17.48 -43.60
CA ARG A 16 -18.85 16.29 -44.23
C ARG A 16 -17.34 16.36 -44.25
N ILE A 17 -16.69 15.26 -43.80
CA ILE A 17 -15.22 15.15 -43.66
C ILE A 17 -14.54 14.48 -44.85
N ASN A 18 -14.99 14.83 -46.06
CA ASN A 18 -14.46 14.23 -47.29
C ASN A 18 -12.94 14.33 -47.45
N ALA A 19 -12.32 15.41 -46.93
CA ALA A 19 -10.88 15.62 -46.95
C ALA A 19 -10.14 14.56 -46.12
N TRP A 20 -10.66 14.21 -44.95
CA TRP A 20 -10.11 13.17 -44.10
C TRP A 20 -10.22 11.79 -44.73
N GLY A 21 -11.36 11.43 -45.35
CA GLY A 21 -11.53 10.17 -46.04
C GLY A 21 -10.54 10.01 -47.23
N LYS A 22 -10.31 11.09 -47.99
CA LYS A 22 -9.30 11.10 -49.06
C LYS A 22 -7.87 10.99 -48.52
N LEU A 23 -7.57 11.62 -47.39
CA LEU A 23 -6.27 11.53 -46.73
C LEU A 23 -5.99 10.10 -46.28
N VAL A 24 -6.95 9.45 -45.62
CA VAL A 24 -6.83 8.03 -45.20
C VAL A 24 -6.53 7.11 -46.38
N LEU A 25 -7.22 7.30 -47.51
CA LEU A 25 -6.97 6.53 -48.70
C LEU A 25 -5.59 6.79 -49.31
N LYS A 26 -5.11 8.03 -49.32
CA LYS A 26 -3.78 8.40 -49.81
C LYS A 26 -2.66 7.82 -48.93
N THR A 27 -2.85 7.76 -47.64
CA THR A 27 -1.85 7.30 -46.68
C THR A 27 -1.96 5.82 -46.34
N ARG A 28 -2.82 5.05 -47.00
CA ARG A 28 -3.12 3.63 -46.70
C ARG A 28 -1.92 2.68 -46.67
N TYR A 29 -0.83 3.02 -47.35
CA TYR A 29 0.40 2.20 -47.37
C TYR A 29 1.43 2.67 -46.38
N VAL A 30 1.32 3.90 -45.86
CA VAL A 30 2.28 4.50 -44.90
C VAL A 30 1.75 4.41 -43.46
N LEU A 31 0.47 4.66 -43.23
CA LEU A 31 -0.12 4.66 -41.92
C LEU A 31 -0.04 3.29 -41.21
N PRO A 32 -0.36 2.15 -41.83
CA PRO A 32 -0.30 0.87 -41.11
C PRO A 32 1.10 0.48 -40.59
N PRO A 33 2.19 0.58 -41.38
CA PRO A 33 3.53 0.30 -40.86
C PRO A 33 3.98 1.30 -39.78
N VAL A 34 3.66 2.60 -39.91
CA VAL A 34 3.95 3.59 -38.87
C VAL A 34 3.20 3.24 -37.58
N PHE A 35 1.91 2.88 -37.72
CA PHE A 35 1.11 2.47 -36.55
C PHE A 35 1.66 1.18 -35.92
N ALA A 36 2.12 0.22 -36.72
CA ALA A 36 2.74 -1.01 -36.19
C ALA A 36 4.01 -0.70 -35.36
N ILE A 37 4.83 0.26 -35.83
CA ILE A 37 6.00 0.72 -35.05
C ILE A 37 5.56 1.39 -33.75
N LEU A 38 4.55 2.29 -33.81
CA LEU A 38 4.01 2.95 -32.62
C LEU A 38 3.40 1.97 -31.62
N LEU A 39 2.78 0.89 -32.12
CA LEU A 39 2.26 -0.20 -31.31
C LEU A 39 3.36 -0.88 -30.50
N VAL A 40 4.46 -1.24 -31.16
CA VAL A 40 5.61 -1.88 -30.48
C VAL A 40 6.24 -0.95 -29.47
N LEU A 41 6.47 0.31 -29.83
CA LEU A 41 7.03 1.31 -28.92
C LEU A 41 6.08 1.58 -27.73
N GLY A 42 4.78 1.74 -28.03
CA GLY A 42 3.75 1.94 -27.00
C GLY A 42 3.69 0.77 -26.02
N PHE A 43 3.76 -0.47 -26.51
CA PHE A 43 3.83 -1.65 -25.66
C PHE A 43 5.07 -1.65 -24.77
N CYS A 44 6.25 -1.41 -25.34
CA CYS A 44 7.50 -1.39 -24.57
C CYS A 44 7.49 -0.30 -23.47
N PHE A 45 7.04 0.91 -23.80
CA PHE A 45 7.02 2.02 -22.84
C PHE A 45 5.88 1.91 -21.82
N SER A 46 4.71 1.41 -22.23
CA SER A 46 3.60 1.15 -21.31
C SER A 46 3.95 0.11 -20.23
N ASN A 47 4.77 -0.89 -20.56
CA ASN A 47 5.24 -1.87 -19.59
C ASN A 47 6.31 -1.31 -18.63
N GLN A 48 6.86 -0.13 -18.89
CA GLN A 48 7.81 0.58 -18.03
C GLN A 48 7.14 1.77 -17.32
N CYS A 49 5.81 1.87 -17.39
CA CYS A 49 5.06 2.92 -16.71
C CYS A 49 5.32 2.84 -15.19
N PRO A 50 5.77 3.94 -14.57
CA PRO A 50 5.98 3.96 -13.12
C PRO A 50 4.62 4.03 -12.42
N TYR A 51 4.23 2.93 -11.79
CA TYR A 51 3.01 2.88 -10.99
C TYR A 51 3.31 3.26 -9.54
N VAL A 52 2.37 3.98 -8.91
CA VAL A 52 2.34 4.25 -7.47
C VAL A 52 1.07 3.64 -6.88
N TYR A 53 1.20 3.08 -5.68
CA TYR A 53 0.16 2.32 -4.99
C TYR A 53 -0.34 3.05 -3.75
N GLY A 54 0.52 3.80 -3.05
CA GLY A 54 0.20 4.56 -1.86
C GLY A 54 -0.53 5.86 -2.14
N GLU A 55 -1.49 6.22 -1.28
CA GLU A 55 -2.18 7.50 -1.36
C GLU A 55 -1.25 8.69 -1.08
N SER A 56 -0.21 8.50 -0.28
CA SER A 56 0.81 9.50 0.05
C SER A 56 1.59 9.97 -1.18
N ASN A 57 1.73 9.10 -2.19
CA ASN A 57 2.45 9.36 -3.43
C ASN A 57 1.54 9.87 -4.57
N LEU A 58 0.26 10.11 -4.30
CA LEU A 58 -0.67 10.66 -5.29
C LEU A 58 -0.34 12.11 -5.63
N HIS A 59 0.26 12.30 -6.80
CA HIS A 59 0.48 13.63 -7.37
C HIS A 59 -0.79 14.14 -8.06
N THR A 60 -1.55 15.00 -7.37
CA THR A 60 -2.67 15.70 -7.97
C THR A 60 -2.21 17.03 -8.60
N TYR A 61 -2.78 17.41 -9.75
CA TYR A 61 -2.45 18.66 -10.42
C TYR A 61 -2.67 19.89 -9.52
N THR A 62 -3.67 19.83 -8.63
CA THR A 62 -3.92 20.87 -7.62
C THR A 62 -3.81 20.19 -6.24
N LYS A 63 -2.80 20.60 -5.46
CA LYS A 63 -2.59 20.06 -4.12
C LYS A 63 -3.69 20.53 -3.19
N ASN A 64 -4.23 19.61 -2.40
CA ASN A 64 -5.16 19.94 -1.32
C ASN A 64 -4.39 20.42 -0.06
N GLU A 65 -5.13 20.93 0.93
CA GLU A 65 -4.52 21.45 2.17
C GLU A 65 -3.71 20.38 2.93
N SER A 66 -4.18 19.13 2.92
CA SER A 66 -3.49 18.01 3.57
C SER A 66 -2.15 17.70 2.90
N GLN A 67 -2.11 17.66 1.57
CA GLN A 67 -0.88 17.44 0.80
C GLN A 67 0.14 18.56 1.02
N ILE A 68 -0.33 19.83 1.08
CA ILE A 68 0.54 20.98 1.37
C ILE A 68 1.09 20.89 2.82
N ALA A 69 0.27 20.46 3.77
CA ALA A 69 0.70 20.26 5.16
C ALA A 69 1.74 19.13 5.24
N GLN A 70 1.49 17.99 4.60
CA GLN A 70 2.41 16.86 4.57
C GLN A 70 3.76 17.22 3.94
N GLU A 71 3.76 17.96 2.84
CA GLU A 71 5.01 18.46 2.24
C GLU A 71 5.81 19.34 3.18
N LYS A 72 5.15 20.21 3.95
CA LYS A 72 5.83 21.05 4.95
C LYS A 72 6.42 20.23 6.08
N VAL A 73 5.71 19.20 6.55
CA VAL A 73 6.19 18.26 7.56
C VAL A 73 7.41 17.52 7.02
N ASN A 74 7.30 16.91 5.84
CA ASN A 74 8.39 16.17 5.21
C ASN A 74 9.62 17.05 4.91
N ALA A 75 9.40 18.32 4.52
CA ALA A 75 10.50 19.26 4.28
C ALA A 75 11.22 19.70 5.56
N THR A 76 10.54 19.65 6.72
CA THR A 76 11.07 20.10 8.00
C THR A 76 11.70 18.97 8.81
N PHE A 77 11.05 17.82 8.84
CA PHE A 77 11.41 16.68 9.69
C PHE A 77 11.94 15.47 8.89
N GLY A 78 11.89 15.51 7.56
CA GLY A 78 12.12 14.38 6.68
C GLY A 78 10.85 13.54 6.45
N PRO A 79 10.81 12.71 5.39
CA PRO A 79 9.76 11.72 5.23
C PRO A 79 9.94 10.62 6.28
N VAL A 80 8.87 10.23 6.95
CA VAL A 80 8.87 9.16 7.95
C VAL A 80 8.13 7.94 7.39
N ASN A 81 8.81 6.81 7.36
CA ASN A 81 8.22 5.53 7.02
C ASN A 81 8.12 4.66 8.27
N THR A 82 6.92 4.61 8.85
CA THR A 82 6.66 3.87 10.09
C THR A 82 6.03 2.51 9.80
N LEU A 83 6.61 1.48 10.40
CA LEU A 83 6.16 0.10 10.32
C LEU A 83 5.97 -0.49 11.70
N ALA A 84 4.96 -1.31 11.91
CA ALA A 84 4.79 -2.11 13.10
C ALA A 84 5.07 -3.59 12.82
N VAL A 85 5.92 -4.20 13.64
CA VAL A 85 6.12 -5.65 13.69
C VAL A 85 5.36 -6.18 14.89
N LEU A 86 4.42 -7.10 14.65
CA LEU A 86 3.65 -7.77 15.67
C LEU A 86 4.20 -9.19 15.83
N VAL A 87 4.55 -9.54 17.06
CA VAL A 87 5.04 -10.87 17.43
C VAL A 87 4.20 -11.45 18.56
N PRO A 88 4.09 -12.77 18.71
CA PRO A 88 3.39 -13.38 19.84
C PRO A 88 3.94 -12.88 21.18
N ALA A 89 3.06 -12.37 22.05
CA ALA A 89 3.43 -11.79 23.33
C ALA A 89 3.89 -12.84 24.34
N GLY A 90 4.74 -12.46 25.29
CA GLY A 90 5.05 -13.24 26.51
C GLY A 90 6.50 -13.62 26.71
N ASP A 91 7.40 -13.40 25.75
CA ASP A 91 8.82 -13.69 25.88
C ASP A 91 9.67 -12.43 25.65
N TYR A 92 9.79 -11.59 26.68
CA TYR A 92 10.60 -10.37 26.62
C TYR A 92 12.08 -10.61 26.29
N GLY A 93 12.60 -11.79 26.60
CA GLY A 93 13.98 -12.14 26.25
C GLY A 93 14.17 -12.28 24.75
N LYS A 94 13.22 -12.90 24.04
CA LYS A 94 13.21 -12.98 22.57
C LYS A 94 12.89 -11.64 21.94
N GLU A 95 11.91 -10.91 22.50
CA GLU A 95 11.58 -9.55 22.05
C GLU A 95 12.81 -8.65 22.07
N GLY A 96 13.56 -8.61 23.18
CA GLY A 96 14.77 -7.81 23.31
C GLY A 96 15.93 -8.26 22.41
N GLN A 97 16.01 -9.55 22.06
CA GLN A 97 17.00 -10.02 21.09
C GLN A 97 16.63 -9.58 19.67
N LEU A 98 15.37 -9.72 19.31
CA LEU A 98 14.86 -9.25 18.01
C LEU A 98 15.03 -7.75 17.85
N LEU A 99 14.65 -6.96 18.86
CA LEU A 99 14.79 -5.50 18.83
C LEU A 99 16.24 -5.06 18.57
N ARG A 100 17.22 -5.70 19.23
CA ARG A 100 18.64 -5.40 18.98
C ARG A 100 19.08 -5.77 17.57
N GLU A 101 18.64 -6.93 17.04
CA GLU A 101 18.98 -7.32 15.66
C GLU A 101 18.35 -6.35 14.64
N LEU A 102 17.16 -5.83 14.93
CA LEU A 102 16.49 -4.82 14.08
C LEU A 102 17.18 -3.46 14.15
N GLU A 103 17.61 -3.03 15.34
CA GLU A 103 18.31 -1.77 15.56
C GLU A 103 19.69 -1.72 14.86
N ASP A 104 20.33 -2.88 14.71
CA ASP A 104 21.62 -3.01 14.00
C ASP A 104 21.47 -2.96 12.46
N MET A 105 20.25 -2.95 11.91
CA MET A 105 20.02 -2.91 10.45
C MET A 105 20.18 -1.48 9.91
N PRO A 106 20.94 -1.29 8.82
CA PRO A 106 21.18 0.05 8.26
C PRO A 106 19.93 0.73 7.68
N GLU A 107 18.90 -0.05 7.35
CA GLU A 107 17.62 0.44 6.83
C GLU A 107 16.67 0.91 7.96
N VAL A 108 16.98 0.63 9.22
CA VAL A 108 16.20 0.99 10.40
C VAL A 108 16.81 2.22 11.06
N GLU A 109 16.03 3.30 11.14
CA GLU A 109 16.44 4.54 11.80
C GLU A 109 16.23 4.46 13.32
N SER A 110 15.08 3.92 13.72
CA SER A 110 14.76 3.69 15.14
C SER A 110 13.83 2.48 15.29
N VAL A 111 13.91 1.83 16.45
CA VAL A 111 12.99 0.75 16.83
C VAL A 111 12.55 0.91 18.27
N LEU A 112 11.26 0.79 18.52
CA LEU A 112 10.65 0.89 19.84
C LEU A 112 9.79 -0.34 20.13
N GLY A 113 10.10 -1.05 21.16
CA GLY A 113 9.28 -2.14 21.72
C GLY A 113 9.36 -2.12 23.25
N LEU A 114 8.50 -2.87 23.92
CA LEU A 114 8.47 -2.85 25.39
C LEU A 114 9.81 -3.33 26.01
N ALA A 115 10.52 -4.21 25.29
CA ALA A 115 11.76 -4.79 25.78
C ALA A 115 13.02 -3.95 25.50
N ASN A 116 12.89 -2.72 24.96
CA ASN A 116 13.98 -1.75 24.85
C ASN A 116 13.64 -0.36 25.40
N VAL A 117 12.49 -0.21 26.08
CA VAL A 117 12.18 1.03 26.77
C VAL A 117 13.08 1.16 27.98
N GLU A 118 13.92 2.20 27.99
CA GLU A 118 14.79 2.52 29.12
C GLU A 118 13.94 2.91 30.36
N ALA A 119 14.35 2.42 31.52
CA ALA A 119 13.74 2.72 32.81
C ALA A 119 14.61 3.67 33.62
N MET A 120 15.63 3.14 34.31
CA MET A 120 16.56 3.88 35.17
C MET A 120 17.93 3.20 35.11
N ASP A 121 19.00 3.95 35.20
CA ASP A 121 20.38 3.47 35.37
C ASP A 121 20.80 2.36 34.36
N ASP A 122 20.56 2.59 33.07
CA ASP A 122 20.85 1.66 31.97
C ASP A 122 20.01 0.35 31.98
N TYR A 123 19.01 0.21 32.86
CA TYR A 123 18.06 -0.90 32.85
C TYR A 123 16.88 -0.61 31.92
N VAL A 124 16.40 -1.65 31.26
CA VAL A 124 15.13 -1.58 30.50
C VAL A 124 13.97 -2.13 31.34
N LEU A 125 12.76 -1.70 31.03
CA LEU A 125 11.54 -2.05 31.79
C LEU A 125 11.31 -3.56 31.96
N THR A 126 11.82 -4.37 31.03
CA THR A 126 11.64 -5.83 31.03
C THR A 126 12.81 -6.60 31.65
N ASP A 127 13.87 -5.90 32.10
CA ASP A 127 14.99 -6.54 32.77
C ASP A 127 14.55 -7.17 34.08
N LYS A 128 15.02 -8.38 34.31
CA LYS A 128 14.71 -9.14 35.54
C LYS A 128 15.75 -8.86 36.60
N LEU A 129 15.38 -8.09 37.59
CA LEU A 129 16.26 -7.75 38.72
C LEU A 129 16.02 -8.70 39.91
N THR A 130 17.10 -9.02 40.60
CA THR A 130 17.06 -9.65 41.91
C THR A 130 16.79 -8.61 43.01
N PRO A 131 16.39 -8.98 44.25
CA PRO A 131 16.20 -8.04 45.34
C PRO A 131 17.40 -7.14 45.57
N ARG A 132 18.61 -7.67 45.43
CA ARG A 132 19.85 -6.90 45.61
C ARG A 132 20.04 -5.86 44.48
N GLN A 133 19.85 -6.23 43.23
CA GLN A 133 19.96 -5.30 42.10
C GLN A 133 18.89 -4.20 42.17
N PHE A 134 17.67 -4.57 42.57
CA PHE A 134 16.58 -3.62 42.74
C PHE A 134 16.88 -2.63 43.90
N ALA A 135 17.41 -3.12 45.03
CA ALA A 135 17.81 -2.28 46.17
C ALA A 135 18.94 -1.30 45.77
N GLU A 136 19.95 -1.77 45.01
CA GLU A 136 21.06 -0.94 44.53
C GLU A 136 20.55 0.17 43.56
N MET A 137 19.60 -0.16 42.67
CA MET A 137 19.03 0.78 41.71
C MET A 137 18.13 1.83 42.37
N THR A 138 17.31 1.45 43.36
CA THR A 138 16.31 2.33 43.98
C THR A 138 16.81 2.98 45.26
N ASP A 139 18.07 2.77 45.66
CA ASP A 139 18.66 3.18 46.95
C ASP A 139 17.84 2.71 48.18
N LEU A 140 17.20 1.56 48.07
CA LEU A 140 16.36 0.94 49.07
C LEU A 140 17.22 0.02 49.97
N ASP A 141 16.81 -0.11 51.25
CA ASP A 141 17.44 -1.12 52.11
C ASP A 141 17.20 -2.54 51.58
N ILE A 142 18.23 -3.39 51.62
CA ILE A 142 18.17 -4.76 51.07
C ILE A 142 17.09 -5.61 51.75
N GLU A 143 16.82 -5.41 53.06
CA GLU A 143 15.80 -6.17 53.77
C GLU A 143 14.40 -5.71 53.34
N ALA A 144 14.22 -4.43 53.01
CA ALA A 144 12.99 -3.89 52.47
C ALA A 144 12.74 -4.46 51.07
N ALA A 145 13.75 -4.51 50.21
CA ALA A 145 13.66 -5.12 48.87
C ALA A 145 13.32 -6.62 48.97
N ARG A 146 13.94 -7.37 49.86
CA ARG A 146 13.61 -8.79 50.12
C ARG A 146 12.17 -9.01 50.56
N LEU A 147 11.67 -8.12 51.44
CA LEU A 147 10.29 -8.16 51.90
C LEU A 147 9.33 -7.92 50.74
N LEU A 148 9.63 -6.93 49.90
CA LEU A 148 8.84 -6.58 48.73
C LEU A 148 8.76 -7.74 47.75
N TYR A 149 9.91 -8.37 47.42
CA TYR A 149 9.98 -9.54 46.56
C TYR A 149 9.26 -10.75 47.15
N SER A 150 9.29 -10.89 48.46
CA SER A 150 8.54 -11.93 49.15
C SER A 150 7.04 -11.70 49.08
N ALA A 151 6.58 -10.47 49.23
CA ALA A 151 5.17 -10.09 49.05
C ALA A 151 4.71 -10.34 47.61
N TYR A 152 5.51 -9.93 46.61
CA TYR A 152 5.24 -10.21 45.20
C TYR A 152 5.17 -11.72 44.91
N ALA A 153 6.09 -12.54 45.45
CA ALA A 153 6.06 -13.98 45.28
C ALA A 153 4.82 -14.63 45.88
N VAL A 154 4.26 -14.08 46.96
CA VAL A 154 3.00 -14.51 47.57
C VAL A 154 1.83 -14.12 46.68
N ASP A 155 1.79 -12.89 46.19
CA ASP A 155 0.73 -12.37 45.33
C ASP A 155 0.65 -13.19 44.01
N GLN A 156 1.79 -13.55 43.43
CA GLN A 156 1.89 -14.36 42.23
C GLN A 156 1.84 -15.90 42.48
N GLU A 157 1.46 -16.33 43.68
CA GLU A 157 1.42 -17.75 44.11
C GLU A 157 2.72 -18.53 43.93
N ASN A 158 3.86 -17.82 43.84
CA ASN A 158 5.20 -18.40 43.63
C ASN A 158 5.88 -18.81 44.93
N TYR A 159 5.18 -19.53 45.78
CA TYR A 159 5.64 -19.91 47.15
C TYR A 159 6.97 -20.70 47.16
N GLY A 160 7.30 -21.42 46.07
CA GLY A 160 8.58 -22.14 45.96
C GLY A 160 9.81 -21.23 45.98
N LYS A 161 9.66 -19.95 45.62
CA LYS A 161 10.74 -18.94 45.65
C LYS A 161 11.06 -18.45 47.05
N LEU A 162 10.07 -18.43 47.95
CA LEU A 162 10.26 -18.07 49.33
C LEU A 162 11.12 -19.08 50.10
N VAL A 163 10.98 -20.35 49.78
CA VAL A 163 11.71 -21.45 50.42
C VAL A 163 13.06 -21.71 49.76
N GLY A 164 13.17 -21.53 48.45
CA GLY A 164 14.33 -21.86 47.62
C GLY A 164 15.42 -20.78 47.49
N GLY A 165 15.27 -19.62 48.12
CA GLY A 165 16.20 -18.50 48.04
C GLY A 165 15.69 -17.29 47.33
N ILE A 166 15.08 -16.39 48.08
CA ILE A 166 14.54 -15.09 47.61
C ILE A 166 15.60 -14.25 46.89
N ASP A 167 16.85 -14.36 47.29
CA ASP A 167 17.97 -13.59 46.73
C ASP A 167 18.28 -13.92 45.28
N GLN A 168 17.80 -15.07 44.78
CA GLN A 168 17.95 -15.49 43.37
C GLN A 168 16.66 -15.30 42.58
N TYR A 169 15.59 -14.85 43.22
CA TYR A 169 14.34 -14.57 42.54
C TYR A 169 14.45 -13.27 41.77
N SER A 170 14.31 -13.33 40.45
CA SER A 170 14.35 -12.18 39.58
C SER A 170 12.96 -11.88 38.98
N VAL A 171 12.55 -10.64 39.03
CA VAL A 171 11.26 -10.12 38.61
C VAL A 171 11.49 -9.01 37.59
N PRO A 172 10.72 -8.95 36.48
CA PRO A 172 10.77 -7.82 35.56
C PRO A 172 10.58 -6.50 36.31
N LEU A 173 11.38 -5.51 35.98
CA LEU A 173 11.38 -4.21 36.66
C LEU A 173 9.98 -3.56 36.59
N MET A 174 9.36 -3.63 35.41
CA MET A 174 8.01 -3.13 35.20
C MET A 174 6.99 -3.79 36.14
N ASP A 175 7.03 -5.13 36.28
CA ASP A 175 6.09 -5.85 37.12
C ASP A 175 6.28 -5.47 38.61
N MET A 176 7.52 -5.25 39.00
CA MET A 176 7.83 -4.81 40.36
C MET A 176 7.33 -3.37 40.64
N PHE A 177 7.50 -2.44 39.70
CA PHE A 177 6.95 -1.08 39.85
C PHE A 177 5.43 -1.06 39.92
N LEU A 178 4.75 -1.83 39.08
CA LEU A 178 3.29 -1.96 39.11
C LEU A 178 2.82 -2.52 40.46
N PHE A 179 3.51 -3.55 40.95
CA PHE A 179 3.22 -4.14 42.23
C PHE A 179 3.42 -3.14 43.39
N VAL A 180 4.52 -2.36 43.42
CA VAL A 180 4.76 -1.32 44.42
C VAL A 180 3.67 -0.28 44.41
N TYR A 181 3.23 0.16 43.24
CA TYR A 181 2.12 1.09 43.10
C TYR A 181 0.81 0.54 43.69
N ASP A 182 0.47 -0.71 43.42
CA ASP A 182 -0.72 -1.37 43.94
C ASP A 182 -0.64 -1.46 45.49
N GLN A 183 0.53 -1.84 46.03
CA GLN A 183 0.74 -1.90 47.49
C GLN A 183 0.65 -0.51 48.16
N MET A 184 1.06 0.55 47.45
CA MET A 184 0.92 1.94 47.92
C MET A 184 -0.56 2.37 47.96
N GLN A 185 -1.33 2.03 46.92
CA GLN A 185 -2.78 2.33 46.87
C GLN A 185 -3.57 1.56 47.94
N GLU A 186 -3.17 0.35 48.29
CA GLU A 186 -3.74 -0.45 49.38
C GLU A 186 -3.31 0.00 50.78
N GLY A 187 -2.34 0.94 50.85
CA GLY A 187 -1.87 1.51 52.13
C GLY A 187 -0.86 0.65 52.89
N TYR A 188 -0.30 -0.40 52.24
CA TYR A 188 0.76 -1.22 52.83
C TYR A 188 2.14 -0.57 52.74
N VAL A 189 2.35 0.32 51.79
CA VAL A 189 3.58 1.10 51.59
C VAL A 189 3.23 2.57 51.74
N THR A 190 3.97 3.27 52.60
CA THR A 190 3.81 4.72 52.81
C THR A 190 5.09 5.40 52.34
N LEU A 191 4.95 6.35 51.43
CA LEU A 191 6.04 7.16 50.89
C LEU A 191 5.79 8.64 51.23
N ASP A 192 6.79 9.47 51.07
CA ASP A 192 6.59 10.91 51.15
C ASP A 192 5.82 11.45 49.92
N GLU A 193 5.39 12.72 49.96
CA GLU A 193 4.55 13.30 48.90
C GLU A 193 5.29 13.40 47.56
N GLU A 194 6.62 13.62 47.55
CA GLU A 194 7.44 13.74 46.37
C GLU A 194 7.59 12.37 45.65
N MET A 195 7.98 11.36 46.43
CA MET A 195 8.07 9.98 45.93
C MET A 195 6.72 9.43 45.47
N THR A 196 5.64 9.79 46.15
CA THR A 196 4.29 9.36 45.74
C THR A 196 3.93 9.92 44.37
N ALA A 197 4.19 11.21 44.13
CA ALA A 197 3.93 11.85 42.84
C ALA A 197 4.78 11.24 41.72
N ASP A 198 6.05 10.95 41.98
CA ASP A 198 6.96 10.32 40.99
C ASP A 198 6.50 8.92 40.62
N ILE A 199 6.06 8.11 41.57
CA ILE A 199 5.54 6.77 41.32
C ILE A 199 4.21 6.80 40.59
N GLU A 200 3.32 7.75 40.87
CA GLU A 200 2.06 7.91 40.11
C GLU A 200 2.30 8.30 38.65
N ASP A 201 3.25 9.19 38.40
CA ASP A 201 3.62 9.60 37.05
C ASP A 201 4.27 8.44 36.27
N LEU A 202 5.22 7.73 36.90
CA LEU A 202 5.85 6.55 36.34
C LEU A 202 4.82 5.44 36.03
N HIS A 203 3.89 5.19 36.97
CA HIS A 203 2.82 4.23 36.76
C HIS A 203 1.98 4.58 35.51
N THR A 204 1.62 5.86 35.37
CA THR A 204 0.84 6.32 34.18
C THR A 204 1.62 6.09 32.91
N GLN A 205 2.90 6.41 32.86
CA GLN A 205 3.78 6.20 31.70
C GLN A 205 3.92 4.71 31.38
N LEU A 206 4.13 3.86 32.39
CA LEU A 206 4.25 2.41 32.22
C LEU A 206 2.97 1.77 31.66
N VAL A 207 1.81 2.14 32.22
CA VAL A 207 0.52 1.63 31.78
C VAL A 207 0.22 2.06 30.32
N ASP A 208 0.56 3.30 29.97
CA ASP A 208 0.37 3.80 28.63
C ASP A 208 1.35 3.15 27.63
N ALA A 209 2.60 2.96 27.98
CA ALA A 209 3.57 2.21 27.19
C ALA A 209 3.09 0.75 26.99
N GLN A 210 2.64 0.11 28.07
CA GLN A 210 2.13 -1.26 28.01
C GLN A 210 0.90 -1.37 27.09
N LYS A 211 -0.07 -0.46 27.21
CA LYS A 211 -1.24 -0.41 26.34
C LYS A 211 -0.91 -0.21 24.88
N GLN A 212 0.13 0.57 24.59
CA GLN A 212 0.55 0.85 23.22
C GLN A 212 1.39 -0.26 22.60
N LEU A 213 2.24 -0.92 23.39
CA LEU A 213 3.26 -1.86 22.89
C LEU A 213 2.92 -3.32 23.17
N LYS A 214 1.94 -3.63 24.03
CA LYS A 214 1.56 -4.99 24.38
C LYS A 214 0.04 -5.16 24.36
N GLY A 215 -0.42 -6.08 23.53
CA GLY A 215 -1.79 -6.59 23.54
C GLY A 215 -1.89 -7.93 24.30
N GLU A 216 -3.09 -8.52 24.28
CA GLU A 216 -3.35 -9.82 24.92
C GLU A 216 -2.57 -10.96 24.25
N HIS A 217 -2.46 -10.95 22.91
CA HIS A 217 -1.85 -12.01 22.12
C HIS A 217 -0.57 -11.60 21.41
N TYR A 218 -0.36 -10.30 21.21
CA TYR A 218 0.77 -9.77 20.44
C TYR A 218 1.47 -8.65 21.17
N SER A 219 2.80 -8.64 21.07
CA SER A 219 3.65 -7.47 21.35
C SER A 219 3.87 -6.71 20.04
N ARG A 220 3.86 -5.38 20.12
CA ARG A 220 4.09 -4.48 18.99
C ARG A 220 5.45 -3.82 19.10
N MET A 221 6.23 -3.94 18.05
CA MET A 221 7.46 -3.19 17.85
C MET A 221 7.21 -2.15 16.76
N VAL A 222 7.53 -0.90 17.00
CA VAL A 222 7.36 0.21 16.05
C VAL A 222 8.73 0.54 15.48
N LEU A 223 8.87 0.49 14.17
CA LEU A 223 10.10 0.80 13.44
C LEU A 223 9.90 2.07 12.62
N GLU A 224 10.92 2.90 12.60
CA GLU A 224 11.08 3.96 11.62
C GLU A 224 12.16 3.54 10.64
N LEU A 225 11.83 3.56 9.36
CA LEU A 225 12.74 3.13 8.30
C LEU A 225 13.36 4.35 7.62
N ALA A 226 14.66 4.24 7.33
CA ALA A 226 15.39 5.22 6.53
C ALA A 226 15.02 5.17 5.04
N LEU A 227 14.25 4.18 4.63
CA LEU A 227 13.78 3.95 3.27
C LEU A 227 12.43 4.66 3.02
N PRO A 228 12.14 5.10 1.78
CA PRO A 228 10.84 5.68 1.44
C PRO A 228 9.72 4.65 1.60
N GLU A 229 8.47 5.12 1.82
CA GLU A 229 7.31 4.22 1.99
C GLU A 229 7.13 3.26 0.82
N GLU A 230 7.37 3.72 -0.39
CA GLU A 230 7.14 2.97 -1.62
C GLU A 230 8.40 2.97 -2.50
N SER A 231 9.12 1.86 -2.49
CA SER A 231 10.25 1.57 -3.38
C SER A 231 10.50 0.07 -3.45
N GLN A 232 11.18 -0.39 -4.51
CA GLN A 232 11.59 -1.80 -4.61
C GLN A 232 12.52 -2.20 -3.46
N GLU A 233 13.41 -1.29 -3.05
CA GLU A 233 14.33 -1.51 -1.93
C GLU A 233 13.58 -1.72 -0.61
N THR A 234 12.54 -0.93 -0.36
CA THR A 234 11.66 -1.10 0.80
C THR A 234 10.93 -2.43 0.76
N PHE A 235 10.39 -2.82 -0.40
CA PHE A 235 9.67 -4.09 -0.55
C PHE A 235 10.60 -5.31 -0.32
N ASP A 236 11.83 -5.27 -0.84
CA ASP A 236 12.83 -6.30 -0.59
C ASP A 236 13.26 -6.34 0.88
N PHE A 237 13.35 -5.17 1.53
CA PHE A 237 13.64 -5.07 2.95
C PHE A 237 12.51 -5.66 3.83
N LEU A 238 11.24 -5.49 3.47
CA LEU A 238 10.13 -6.11 4.20
C LEU A 238 10.25 -7.64 4.25
N ASP A 239 10.74 -8.27 3.18
CA ASP A 239 11.02 -9.71 3.18
C ASP A 239 12.14 -10.08 4.14
N THR A 240 13.21 -9.29 4.16
CA THR A 240 14.34 -9.48 5.07
C THR A 240 13.91 -9.30 6.52
N LEU A 241 13.09 -8.29 6.80
CA LEU A 241 12.53 -8.02 8.11
C LEU A 241 11.64 -9.17 8.60
N HIS A 242 10.76 -9.66 7.73
CA HIS A 242 9.89 -10.81 8.05
C HIS A 242 10.72 -12.05 8.36
N GLN A 243 11.69 -12.41 7.52
CA GLN A 243 12.58 -13.55 7.73
C GLN A 243 13.40 -13.39 9.01
N THR A 244 13.81 -12.20 9.37
CA THR A 244 14.55 -11.94 10.60
C THR A 244 13.67 -12.16 11.84
N ALA A 245 12.44 -11.67 11.82
CA ALA A 245 11.48 -11.89 12.89
C ALA A 245 11.10 -13.38 13.03
N GLU A 246 10.98 -14.12 11.91
CA GLU A 246 10.70 -15.57 11.92
C GLU A 246 11.81 -16.41 12.56
N LYS A 247 13.06 -15.95 12.61
CA LYS A 247 14.15 -16.66 13.34
C LYS A 247 13.82 -16.81 14.82
N TYR A 248 13.14 -15.82 15.41
CA TYR A 248 12.74 -15.80 16.80
C TYR A 248 11.32 -16.32 17.02
N TYR A 249 10.43 -16.06 16.07
CA TYR A 249 9.01 -16.42 16.09
C TYR A 249 8.63 -17.12 14.78
N PRO A 250 8.81 -18.44 14.68
CA PRO A 250 8.55 -19.20 13.45
C PRO A 250 7.11 -19.12 12.94
N GLU A 251 6.18 -18.71 13.79
CA GLU A 251 4.77 -18.51 13.46
C GLU A 251 4.25 -17.24 14.14
N GLY A 252 3.29 -16.58 13.50
CA GLY A 252 2.54 -15.45 14.08
C GLY A 252 3.20 -14.09 13.95
N VAL A 253 4.24 -13.92 13.11
CA VAL A 253 4.78 -12.60 12.76
C VAL A 253 3.88 -11.90 11.77
N LEU A 254 3.52 -10.65 12.07
CA LEU A 254 2.75 -9.80 11.17
C LEU A 254 3.47 -8.45 11.00
N LEU A 255 3.60 -8.01 9.75
CA LEU A 255 4.09 -6.67 9.42
C LEU A 255 2.91 -5.78 9.03
N VAL A 256 2.82 -4.59 9.61
CA VAL A 256 1.70 -3.66 9.41
C VAL A 256 2.23 -2.24 9.21
N GLY A 257 1.87 -1.62 8.09
CA GLY A 257 2.26 -0.26 7.75
C GLY A 257 1.84 0.10 6.34
N ASN A 258 2.06 1.36 5.93
CA ASN A 258 1.77 1.78 4.57
C ASN A 258 2.58 0.98 3.56
N SER A 259 3.89 0.82 3.79
CA SER A 259 4.79 0.07 2.90
C SER A 259 4.36 -1.39 2.68
N THR A 260 3.81 -2.06 3.70
CA THR A 260 3.28 -3.43 3.54
C THR A 260 2.02 -3.44 2.68
N SER A 261 1.12 -2.48 2.88
CA SER A 261 -0.09 -2.33 2.08
C SER A 261 0.23 -2.03 0.62
N ASP A 262 1.18 -1.12 0.38
CA ASP A 262 1.60 -0.72 -0.96
C ASP A 262 2.26 -1.89 -1.72
N ARG A 263 3.07 -2.68 -1.02
CA ARG A 263 3.62 -3.92 -1.56
C ARG A 263 2.54 -4.92 -1.95
N ASP A 264 1.60 -5.22 -1.04
CA ASP A 264 0.50 -6.17 -1.30
C ASP A 264 -0.37 -5.72 -2.48
N LEU A 265 -0.63 -4.40 -2.58
CA LEU A 265 -1.33 -3.81 -3.72
C LEU A 265 -0.52 -3.96 -5.02
N SER A 266 0.80 -3.74 -4.97
CA SER A 266 1.68 -3.90 -6.12
C SER A 266 1.68 -5.34 -6.66
N GLU A 267 1.83 -6.33 -5.77
CA GLU A 267 1.83 -7.74 -6.14
C GLU A 267 0.47 -8.17 -6.71
N SER A 268 -0.62 -7.78 -6.06
CA SER A 268 -1.98 -8.08 -6.53
C SER A 268 -2.29 -7.42 -7.86
N PHE A 269 -1.87 -6.16 -8.05
CA PHE A 269 -2.11 -5.41 -9.28
C PHE A 269 -1.49 -6.08 -10.50
N VAL A 270 -0.26 -6.58 -10.40
CA VAL A 270 0.42 -7.24 -11.53
C VAL A 270 -0.38 -8.46 -12.01
N GLN A 271 -0.86 -9.29 -11.09
CA GLN A 271 -1.66 -10.48 -11.40
C GLN A 271 -3.04 -10.11 -11.95
N ASP A 272 -3.73 -9.20 -11.28
CA ASP A 272 -5.09 -8.78 -11.64
C ASP A 272 -5.12 -8.06 -12.99
N ASN A 273 -4.13 -7.21 -13.26
CA ASN A 273 -4.03 -6.49 -14.52
C ASN A 273 -3.90 -7.45 -15.73
N VAL A 274 -3.08 -8.48 -15.61
CA VAL A 274 -2.93 -9.50 -16.66
C VAL A 274 -4.25 -10.26 -16.84
N LEU A 275 -4.88 -10.69 -15.77
CA LEU A 275 -6.14 -11.42 -15.80
C LEU A 275 -7.27 -10.58 -16.42
N ILE A 276 -7.45 -9.35 -15.94
CA ILE A 276 -8.47 -8.40 -16.44
C ILE A 276 -8.23 -8.10 -17.93
N SER A 277 -6.97 -7.86 -18.33
CA SER A 277 -6.64 -7.59 -19.74
C SER A 277 -6.98 -8.77 -20.64
N ILE A 278 -6.65 -10.00 -20.26
CA ILE A 278 -6.98 -11.21 -21.02
C ILE A 278 -8.50 -11.38 -21.10
N LEU A 279 -9.22 -11.30 -19.98
CA LEU A 279 -10.67 -11.45 -19.95
C LEU A 279 -11.36 -10.38 -20.80
N THR A 280 -10.93 -9.14 -20.71
CA THR A 280 -11.48 -8.03 -21.49
C THR A 280 -11.30 -8.28 -23.00
N VAL A 281 -10.10 -8.65 -23.43
CA VAL A 281 -9.81 -8.97 -24.83
C VAL A 281 -10.67 -10.15 -25.32
N VAL A 282 -10.80 -11.21 -24.54
CA VAL A 282 -11.61 -12.39 -24.89
C VAL A 282 -13.09 -12.02 -25.04
N PHE A 283 -13.67 -11.31 -24.07
CA PHE A 283 -15.07 -10.89 -24.14
C PHE A 283 -15.33 -9.96 -25.30
N VAL A 284 -14.42 -9.04 -25.57
CA VAL A 284 -14.50 -8.13 -26.70
C VAL A 284 -14.43 -8.88 -28.03
N ILE A 285 -13.53 -9.85 -28.17
CA ILE A 285 -13.45 -10.73 -29.35
C ILE A 285 -14.78 -11.43 -29.57
N LEU A 286 -15.34 -12.02 -28.50
CA LEU A 286 -16.62 -12.72 -28.60
C LEU A 286 -17.73 -11.80 -29.13
N VAL A 287 -17.90 -10.62 -28.51
CA VAL A 287 -18.91 -9.62 -28.91
C VAL A 287 -18.72 -9.22 -30.38
N LEU A 288 -17.50 -8.94 -30.82
CA LEU A 288 -17.21 -8.53 -32.20
C LEU A 288 -17.39 -9.65 -33.22
N VAL A 289 -17.01 -10.89 -32.89
CA VAL A 289 -17.24 -12.06 -33.75
C VAL A 289 -18.74 -12.29 -33.98
N PHE A 290 -19.54 -12.19 -32.89
CA PHE A 290 -21.01 -12.28 -33.05
C PHE A 290 -21.60 -11.15 -33.86
N THR A 291 -21.07 -9.92 -33.69
CA THR A 291 -21.54 -8.73 -34.40
C THR A 291 -21.20 -8.77 -35.91
N PHE A 292 -19.95 -9.09 -36.24
CA PHE A 292 -19.46 -9.03 -37.63
C PHE A 292 -19.55 -10.35 -38.41
N GLN A 293 -19.79 -11.46 -37.74
CA GLN A 293 -19.78 -12.80 -38.31
C GLN A 293 -18.50 -13.07 -39.14
N SER A 294 -17.38 -12.50 -38.70
CA SER A 294 -16.07 -12.57 -39.34
C SER A 294 -15.00 -12.55 -38.24
N ALA A 295 -13.92 -13.32 -38.40
CA ALA A 295 -12.83 -13.37 -37.44
C ALA A 295 -11.75 -12.30 -37.68
N GLY A 296 -11.56 -11.85 -38.93
CA GLY A 296 -10.47 -10.93 -39.28
C GLY A 296 -10.68 -9.50 -38.81
N LEU A 297 -11.90 -8.98 -38.87
CA LEU A 297 -12.23 -7.62 -38.44
C LEU A 297 -12.07 -7.42 -36.91
N PRO A 298 -12.58 -8.33 -36.06
CA PRO A 298 -12.38 -8.24 -34.62
C PRO A 298 -10.92 -8.14 -34.23
N VAL A 299 -10.06 -8.99 -34.78
CA VAL A 299 -8.62 -8.99 -34.45
C VAL A 299 -7.96 -7.65 -34.78
N LEU A 300 -8.26 -7.09 -35.97
CA LEU A 300 -7.72 -5.78 -36.34
C LEU A 300 -8.23 -4.65 -35.43
N LEU A 301 -9.52 -4.66 -35.09
CA LEU A 301 -10.10 -3.65 -34.23
C LEU A 301 -9.50 -3.68 -32.83
N ILE A 302 -9.37 -4.87 -32.25
CA ILE A 302 -8.75 -5.01 -30.92
C ILE A 302 -7.30 -4.56 -30.95
N LEU A 303 -6.54 -4.91 -31.97
CA LEU A 303 -5.16 -4.49 -32.11
C LEU A 303 -5.02 -2.97 -32.18
N VAL A 304 -5.94 -2.28 -32.85
CA VAL A 304 -5.97 -0.81 -32.89
C VAL A 304 -6.37 -0.23 -31.53
N ILE A 305 -7.39 -0.78 -30.87
CA ILE A 305 -7.87 -0.29 -29.58
C ILE A 305 -6.82 -0.53 -28.50
N GLN A 306 -6.32 -1.76 -28.39
CA GLN A 306 -5.27 -2.10 -27.42
C GLN A 306 -4.00 -1.28 -27.64
N GLY A 307 -3.64 -1.07 -28.90
CA GLY A 307 -2.52 -0.22 -29.26
C GLY A 307 -2.70 1.23 -28.83
N SER A 308 -3.91 1.76 -28.94
CA SER A 308 -4.21 3.12 -28.44
C SER A 308 -4.10 3.21 -26.92
N VAL A 309 -4.46 2.14 -26.20
CA VAL A 309 -4.27 2.04 -24.73
C VAL A 309 -2.78 2.06 -24.39
N TRP A 310 -1.96 1.22 -25.05
CA TRP A 310 -0.51 1.20 -24.83
C TRP A 310 0.17 2.54 -25.15
N ILE A 311 -0.22 3.19 -26.26
CA ILE A 311 0.30 4.52 -26.59
C ILE A 311 -0.09 5.54 -25.51
N ASN A 312 -1.32 5.51 -25.04
CA ASN A 312 -1.76 6.41 -23.97
C ASN A 312 -0.93 6.24 -22.68
N PHE A 313 -0.71 5.01 -22.25
CA PHE A 313 0.06 4.70 -21.04
C PHE A 313 1.58 4.65 -21.22
N SER A 314 2.08 4.95 -22.42
CA SER A 314 3.50 5.24 -22.64
C SER A 314 3.91 6.65 -22.23
N PHE A 315 2.96 7.60 -22.16
CA PHE A 315 3.25 8.99 -21.80
C PHE A 315 3.77 9.18 -20.38
N PRO A 316 3.24 8.53 -19.32
CA PRO A 316 3.80 8.65 -17.99
C PRO A 316 5.29 8.32 -17.93
N TYR A 317 5.70 7.22 -18.56
CA TYR A 317 7.12 6.86 -18.66
C TYR A 317 7.95 7.91 -19.43
N LEU A 318 7.44 8.42 -20.56
CA LEU A 318 8.14 9.42 -21.37
C LEU A 318 8.23 10.80 -20.72
N MET A 319 7.30 11.11 -19.82
CA MET A 319 7.23 12.38 -19.11
C MET A 319 7.83 12.31 -17.70
N ASP A 320 8.37 11.16 -17.32
CA ASP A 320 8.91 10.91 -15.97
C ASP A 320 7.87 11.28 -14.88
N SER A 321 6.66 10.78 -15.05
CA SER A 321 5.54 11.05 -14.15
C SER A 321 4.90 9.76 -13.66
N ASP A 322 4.64 9.69 -12.36
CA ASP A 322 4.01 8.55 -11.74
C ASP A 322 2.52 8.45 -12.10
N LEU A 323 2.02 7.22 -12.14
CA LEU A 323 0.64 6.92 -12.43
C LEU A 323 0.04 6.05 -11.31
N PHE A 324 -1.03 6.52 -10.67
CA PHE A 324 -1.74 5.72 -9.69
C PHE A 324 -2.35 4.47 -10.35
N PHE A 325 -2.05 3.30 -9.81
CA PHE A 325 -2.42 2.01 -10.40
C PHE A 325 -3.92 1.85 -10.68
N LEU A 326 -4.77 2.36 -9.78
CA LEU A 326 -6.22 2.30 -9.94
C LEU A 326 -6.70 3.17 -11.11
N SER A 327 -6.04 4.31 -11.37
CA SER A 327 -6.32 5.16 -12.52
C SER A 327 -6.05 4.44 -13.83
N TYR A 328 -4.97 3.65 -13.88
CA TYR A 328 -4.69 2.80 -15.05
C TYR A 328 -5.82 1.78 -15.29
N LEU A 329 -6.27 1.04 -14.27
CA LEU A 329 -7.33 0.05 -14.41
C LEU A 329 -8.65 0.66 -14.89
N ILE A 330 -9.03 1.81 -14.29
CA ILE A 330 -10.27 2.50 -14.65
C ILE A 330 -10.20 3.04 -16.08
N VAL A 331 -9.14 3.78 -16.41
CA VAL A 331 -9.02 4.44 -17.72
C VAL A 331 -8.85 3.43 -18.83
N SER A 332 -8.05 2.37 -18.66
CA SER A 332 -7.87 1.31 -19.67
C SER A 332 -9.20 0.58 -19.96
N SER A 333 -9.97 0.27 -18.91
CA SER A 333 -11.28 -0.38 -19.04
C SER A 333 -12.30 0.50 -19.77
N ILE A 334 -12.39 1.79 -19.39
CA ILE A 334 -13.27 2.76 -20.08
C ILE A 334 -12.84 2.94 -21.53
N GLN A 335 -11.55 3.12 -21.78
CA GLN A 335 -11.01 3.34 -23.12
C GLN A 335 -11.30 2.14 -24.03
N MET A 336 -11.16 0.91 -23.53
CA MET A 336 -11.49 -0.30 -24.26
C MET A 336 -12.99 -0.34 -24.58
N GLY A 337 -13.86 -0.11 -23.63
CA GLY A 337 -15.32 -0.16 -23.81
C GLY A 337 -15.85 0.93 -24.75
N ALA A 338 -15.44 2.18 -24.54
CA ALA A 338 -15.91 3.30 -25.34
C ALA A 338 -15.44 3.24 -26.81
N ASN A 339 -14.18 2.85 -27.04
CA ASN A 339 -13.64 2.79 -28.40
C ASN A 339 -14.28 1.69 -29.26
N ILE A 340 -14.75 0.61 -28.64
CA ILE A 340 -15.39 -0.51 -29.34
C ILE A 340 -16.69 -0.08 -30.02
N ASP A 341 -17.51 0.71 -29.36
CA ASP A 341 -18.80 1.15 -29.90
C ASP A 341 -18.58 1.99 -31.16
N TYR A 342 -17.63 2.90 -31.14
CA TYR A 342 -17.27 3.68 -32.34
C TYR A 342 -16.69 2.82 -33.46
N ALA A 343 -15.87 1.85 -33.11
CA ALA A 343 -15.29 0.91 -34.07
C ALA A 343 -16.39 0.07 -34.74
N ILE A 344 -17.39 -0.40 -34.01
CA ILE A 344 -18.55 -1.13 -34.51
C ILE A 344 -19.35 -0.26 -35.50
N VAL A 345 -19.64 0.99 -35.13
CA VAL A 345 -20.41 1.90 -35.97
C VAL A 345 -19.72 2.15 -37.32
N ILE A 346 -18.43 2.51 -37.32
CA ILE A 346 -17.67 2.77 -38.55
C ILE A 346 -17.60 1.49 -39.42
N THR A 347 -17.28 0.36 -38.80
CA THR A 347 -17.08 -0.90 -39.53
C THR A 347 -18.38 -1.45 -40.13
N ASN A 348 -19.51 -1.33 -39.42
CA ASN A 348 -20.81 -1.71 -39.95
C ASN A 348 -21.18 -0.84 -41.14
N ARG A 349 -21.04 0.47 -41.05
CA ARG A 349 -21.29 1.39 -42.17
C ARG A 349 -20.43 1.06 -43.37
N TYR A 350 -19.14 0.82 -43.17
CA TYR A 350 -18.25 0.41 -44.24
C TYR A 350 -18.65 -0.93 -44.84
N THR A 351 -19.02 -1.92 -44.04
CA THR A 351 -19.40 -3.27 -44.50
C THR A 351 -20.67 -3.25 -45.36
N ASP A 352 -21.63 -2.39 -45.04
CA ASP A 352 -22.86 -2.22 -45.80
C ASP A 352 -22.62 -1.46 -47.12
N LEU A 353 -21.87 -0.38 -47.05
CA LEU A 353 -21.60 0.46 -48.23
C LEU A 353 -20.71 -0.21 -49.26
N LYS A 354 -19.73 -1.03 -48.87
CA LYS A 354 -18.86 -1.76 -49.80
C LYS A 354 -19.61 -2.77 -50.71
N LYS A 355 -20.85 -3.15 -50.34
CA LYS A 355 -21.72 -4.00 -51.15
C LYS A 355 -22.45 -3.22 -52.24
N GLN A 356 -22.52 -1.89 -52.10
CA GLN A 356 -23.35 -1.02 -52.94
C GLN A 356 -22.52 -0.08 -53.82
N MET A 357 -21.25 0.20 -53.44
CA MET A 357 -20.42 1.17 -54.15
C MET A 357 -18.93 0.75 -54.13
N PRO A 358 -18.08 1.38 -54.97
CA PRO A 358 -16.65 1.11 -55.00
C PRO A 358 -15.97 1.35 -53.64
N LEU A 359 -14.95 0.54 -53.32
CA LEU A 359 -14.25 0.57 -52.01
C LEU A 359 -13.79 1.98 -51.58
N HIS A 360 -13.30 2.78 -52.52
CA HIS A 360 -12.82 4.15 -52.24
C HIS A 360 -13.94 5.09 -51.80
N GLU A 361 -15.10 4.98 -52.42
CA GLU A 361 -16.27 5.76 -52.11
C GLU A 361 -16.90 5.27 -50.80
N ALA A 362 -16.95 3.95 -50.61
CA ALA A 362 -17.47 3.34 -49.39
C ALA A 362 -16.72 3.76 -48.12
N VAL A 363 -15.39 3.87 -48.15
CA VAL A 363 -14.59 4.35 -47.04
C VAL A 363 -14.91 5.81 -46.69
N VAL A 364 -14.97 6.69 -47.71
CA VAL A 364 -15.24 8.11 -47.48
C VAL A 364 -16.67 8.33 -46.96
N GLU A 365 -17.63 7.61 -47.52
CA GLU A 365 -19.03 7.75 -47.10
C GLU A 365 -19.30 7.10 -45.76
N ALA A 366 -18.66 5.98 -45.40
CA ALA A 366 -18.72 5.38 -44.07
C ALA A 366 -18.21 6.34 -42.98
N LEU A 367 -17.09 7.00 -43.23
CA LEU A 367 -16.56 8.02 -42.34
C LEU A 367 -17.52 9.20 -42.18
N ASN A 368 -18.09 9.71 -43.27
CA ASN A 368 -19.06 10.78 -43.24
C ASN A 368 -20.32 10.45 -42.44
N GLN A 369 -20.80 9.20 -42.53
CA GLN A 369 -22.01 8.76 -41.83
C GLN A 369 -21.72 8.41 -40.37
N ALA A 370 -20.54 7.93 -40.05
CA ALA A 370 -20.15 7.59 -38.66
C ALA A 370 -19.72 8.84 -37.85
N PHE A 371 -19.09 9.82 -38.49
CA PHE A 371 -18.52 11.00 -37.83
C PHE A 371 -19.50 11.79 -36.93
N PRO A 372 -20.75 12.07 -37.37
CA PRO A 372 -21.72 12.73 -36.49
C PRO A 372 -21.96 11.96 -35.19
N THR A 373 -22.04 10.62 -35.25
CA THR A 373 -22.25 9.76 -34.07
C THR A 373 -21.03 9.70 -33.14
N ILE A 374 -19.83 9.95 -33.66
CA ILE A 374 -18.57 9.93 -32.87
C ILE A 374 -18.36 11.25 -32.15
N VAL A 375 -18.84 12.38 -32.72
CA VAL A 375 -18.61 13.74 -32.18
C VAL A 375 -19.73 14.21 -31.24
N THR A 376 -20.91 13.60 -31.32
CA THR A 376 -22.03 13.87 -30.41
C THR A 376 -21.97 12.98 -29.17
#